data_fc832b9e6370c081f23b3822c90b1853
#
_entry.id   fc832b9e6370c081f23b3822c90b1853
#
_cell.length_a   1.000
_cell.length_b   1.000
_cell.length_c   1.000
_cell.angle_alpha   90.00
_cell.angle_beta   90.00
_cell.angle_gamma   90.00
#
_symmetry.space_group_name_H-M   'P 1'
#
loop_
_entity.id
_entity.type
_entity.pdbx_description
1 polymer ?
#
loop_
_entity_poly.entity_id
_entity_poly.type
_entity_poly.pdbx_seq_one_letter_code
_entity_poly.pdbx_strand_id
1 'polypeptide(L)' 'MNYIAKTEFDWEYYLSKNDDVKKKGINGLDECYRHWILYGCYENRIVKSLKSDQDLRNRP' A
#
# COMPACT_ATOMS: atom_id res chain seq x y z
N MET A 1 -11.07 9.28 2.30
CA MET A 1 -9.83 8.57 1.96
C MET A 1 -9.32 7.81 3.17
N ASN A 2 -9.08 6.53 3.01
CA ASN A 2 -8.52 5.73 4.08
C ASN A 2 -7.02 5.94 4.12
N TYR A 3 -6.52 6.33 5.28
CA TYR A 3 -5.12 6.63 5.45
C TYR A 3 -4.51 5.65 6.44
N ILE A 4 -3.36 5.10 6.09
CA ILE A 4 -2.64 4.16 6.94
C ILE A 4 -1.31 4.80 7.31
N ALA A 5 -1.01 4.82 8.61
CA ALA A 5 0.27 5.35 9.07
C ALA A 5 1.40 4.43 8.60
N LYS A 6 2.57 5.00 8.37
CA LYS A 6 3.71 4.23 7.87
C LYS A 6 4.02 3.02 8.76
N THR A 7 3.95 3.20 10.06
CA THR A 7 4.27 2.12 11.02
C THR A 7 3.28 0.97 10.96
N GLU A 8 2.11 1.19 10.35
CA GLU A 8 1.07 0.18 10.26
C GLU A 8 0.84 -0.29 8.82
N PHE A 9 1.63 0.19 7.90
CA PHE A 9 1.46 -0.14 6.49
C PHE A 9 2.04 -1.51 6.19
N ASP A 10 1.21 -2.42 5.68
CA ASP A 10 1.65 -3.77 5.32
C ASP A 10 2.24 -3.74 3.91
N TRP A 11 3.52 -3.44 3.81
CA TRP A 11 4.18 -3.28 2.52
C TRP A 11 4.29 -4.60 1.75
N GLU A 12 4.40 -5.72 2.44
CA GLU A 12 4.47 -7.02 1.78
C GLU A 12 3.14 -7.34 1.11
N TYR A 13 2.06 -7.05 1.80
CA TYR A 13 0.73 -7.23 1.23
C TYR A 13 0.53 -6.31 0.02
N TYR A 14 1.01 -5.07 0.15
CA TYR A 14 0.91 -4.11 -0.94
C TYR A 14 1.57 -4.65 -2.21
N LEU A 15 2.79 -5.20 -2.08
CA LEU A 15 3.48 -5.77 -3.22
C LEU A 15 2.78 -7.01 -3.77
N SER A 16 2.22 -7.84 -2.89
CA SER A 16 1.55 -9.06 -3.32
C SER A 16 0.29 -8.77 -4.13
N LYS A 17 -0.34 -7.63 -3.88
CA LYS A 17 -1.57 -7.24 -4.59
C LYS A 17 -1.30 -6.25 -5.72
N ASN A 18 -0.10 -5.76 -5.84
CA ASN A 18 0.26 -4.77 -6.84
C ASN A 18 1.54 -5.21 -7.55
N ASP A 19 1.40 -6.24 -8.38
CA ASP A 19 2.54 -6.88 -9.04
C ASP A 19 3.37 -5.91 -9.89
N ASP A 20 2.72 -4.93 -10.49
CA ASP A 20 3.43 -3.94 -11.30
C ASP A 20 4.38 -3.09 -10.45
N VAL A 21 4.02 -2.81 -9.20
CA VAL A 21 4.90 -2.09 -8.29
C VAL A 21 6.11 -2.95 -7.95
N LYS A 22 5.87 -4.23 -7.69
CA LYS A 22 6.94 -5.17 -7.40
C LYS A 22 7.92 -5.28 -8.57
N LYS A 23 7.40 -5.31 -9.79
CA LYS A 23 8.23 -5.43 -10.99
C LYS A 23 9.11 -4.22 -11.23
N LYS A 24 8.77 -3.09 -10.66
CA LYS A 24 9.59 -1.87 -10.76
C LYS A 24 10.78 -1.89 -9.81
N GLY A 25 10.89 -2.93 -8.98
CA GLY A 25 11.96 -3.03 -8.02
C GLY A 25 11.71 -2.32 -6.71
N ILE A 26 10.48 -1.83 -6.50
CA ILE A 26 10.10 -1.17 -5.26
C ILE A 26 9.97 -2.22 -4.18
N ASN A 27 10.66 -2.04 -3.06
CA ASN A 27 10.74 -3.04 -2.02
C ASN A 27 10.97 -2.37 -0.67
N GLY A 28 10.38 -2.95 0.38
CA GLY A 28 10.56 -2.45 1.74
C GLY A 28 9.52 -1.44 2.15
N LEU A 29 9.43 -1.20 3.45
CA LEU A 29 8.41 -0.32 4.00
C LEU A 29 8.51 1.11 3.48
N ASP A 30 9.72 1.68 3.49
CA ASP A 30 9.89 3.07 3.07
C ASP A 30 9.49 3.29 1.63
N GLU A 31 9.96 2.43 0.73
CA GLU A 31 9.69 2.61 -0.69
C GLU A 31 8.23 2.33 -1.04
N CYS A 32 7.67 1.29 -0.45
CA CYS A 32 6.28 0.93 -0.74
C CYS A 32 5.32 1.98 -0.19
N TYR A 33 5.57 2.46 1.01
CA TYR A 33 4.72 3.49 1.61
C TYR A 33 4.79 4.78 0.80
N ARG A 34 6.00 5.16 0.37
CA ARG A 34 6.17 6.35 -0.46
C ARG A 34 5.41 6.22 -1.78
N HIS A 35 5.49 5.05 -2.41
CA HIS A 35 4.75 4.81 -3.64
C HIS A 35 3.26 4.93 -3.42
N TRP A 36 2.76 4.36 -2.32
CA TRP A 36 1.35 4.43 -2.02
C TRP A 36 0.88 5.86 -1.78
N ILE A 37 1.63 6.63 -1.00
CA ILE A 37 1.28 8.01 -0.69
C ILE A 37 1.26 8.87 -1.96
N LEU A 38 2.24 8.69 -2.82
CA LEU A 38 2.37 9.53 -4.02
C LEU A 38 1.48 9.10 -5.16
N TYR A 39 1.21 7.82 -5.27
CA TYR A 39 0.49 7.27 -6.42
C TYR A 39 -0.64 6.33 -6.04
N GLY A 40 -0.34 5.35 -5.22
CA GLY A 40 -1.26 4.23 -4.97
C GLY A 40 -2.60 4.66 -4.38
N CYS A 41 -2.60 5.61 -3.47
CA CYS A 41 -3.84 6.04 -2.85
C CYS A 41 -4.75 6.78 -3.84
N TYR A 42 -4.17 7.44 -4.82
CA TYR A 42 -4.95 8.09 -5.88
C TYR A 42 -5.40 7.09 -6.93
N GLU A 43 -4.70 5.98 -7.06
CA GLU A 43 -5.02 4.92 -8.02
C GLU A 43 -5.94 3.88 -7.42
N ASN A 44 -6.37 4.08 -6.19
CA ASN A 44 -7.26 3.16 -5.48
C ASN A 44 -6.71 1.74 -5.39
N ARG A 45 -5.41 1.63 -5.15
CA ARG A 45 -4.75 0.33 -5.04
C ARG A 45 -5.13 -0.38 -3.74
N ILE A 46 -5.08 -1.70 -3.77
CA ILE A 46 -5.42 -2.51 -2.61
C ILE A 46 -4.28 -2.43 -1.60
N VAL A 47 -4.62 -2.07 -0.37
CA VAL A 47 -3.67 -1.99 0.74
C VAL A 47 -4.32 -2.58 1.98
N LYS A 48 -3.52 -2.77 3.02
CA LYS A 48 -4.00 -3.29 4.29
C LYS A 48 -3.15 -2.74 5.42
N SER A 49 -3.78 -2.49 6.56
CA SER A 49 -3.06 -2.13 7.77
C SER A 49 -2.61 -3.41 8.47
N LEU A 50 -1.46 -3.37 9.14
CA LEU A 50 -0.99 -4.49 9.93
C LEU A 50 -1.96 -4.84 11.07
N LYS A 51 -2.82 -3.90 11.44
CA LYS A 51 -3.80 -4.09 12.51
C LYS A 51 -5.14 -4.59 12.02
N SER A 52 -5.29 -4.79 10.71
CA SER A 52 -6.57 -5.16 10.12
C SER A 52 -6.43 -6.39 9.26
N ASP A 53 -7.45 -7.25 9.28
CA ASP A 53 -7.50 -8.42 8.42
C ASP A 53 -8.21 -8.12 7.11
N GLN A 54 -8.74 -6.91 6.96
CA GLN A 54 -9.53 -6.56 5.77
C GLN A 54 -8.74 -5.66 4.84
N ASP A 55 -8.94 -5.88 3.55
CA ASP A 55 -8.37 -5.01 2.53
C ASP A 55 -8.95 -3.61 2.67
N LEU A 56 -8.10 -2.63 2.48
CA LEU A 56 -8.52 -1.23 2.47
C LEU A 56 -8.32 -0.68 1.07
N ARG A 57 -9.21 0.21 0.67
CA ARG A 57 -9.10 0.90 -0.59
C ARG A 57 -9.40 2.37 -0.37
N ASN A 58 -8.80 3.18 -1.20
CA ASN A 58 -9.01 4.61 -1.15
C ASN A 58 -10.32 4.95 -1.82
N ARG A 59 -11.38 5.02 -1.05
CA ARG A 59 -12.70 5.34 -1.60
C ARG A 59 -13.53 6.07 -0.55
N PRO A 60 -14.55 6.79 -1.03
CA PRO A 60 -15.41 7.59 -0.13
C PRO A 60 -16.10 6.75 0.91
#